data_4cdf4e71c8a1de108892c5e3990135e4
#
_entry.id   4cdf4e71c8a1de108892c5e3990135e4
#
_cell.length_a   1.000
_cell.length_b   1.000
_cell.length_c   1.000
_cell.angle_alpha   90.00
_cell.angle_beta   90.00
_cell.angle_gamma   90.00
#
_symmetry.space_group_name_H-M   'P 1'
#
loop_
_entity.id
_entity.type
_entity.pdbx_description
1 polymer ?
#
loop_
_entity_poly.entity_id
_entity_poly.type
_entity_poly.pdbx_seq_one_letter_code
_entity_poly.pdbx_strand_id
1 'polypeptide(L)'
;MNYQAIRAALENPLLTAFNSLVPAVPVFFDNITAVPANTTTEYVRINITFGITNEPTLSSSVDNARGALIIRIFTEKGRGPARNQTLLTTAVNVLESLNNTAKPATGTFMRLGEINGPTFSSTDEAPHFVGRIDTGWVATVLT
;
A
#
# COMPACT_ATOMS: atom_id res chain seq x y z
N MET A 1 -14.74 10.57 11.44
CA MET A 1 -13.70 9.70 10.79
C MET A 1 -13.15 10.42 9.59
N ASN A 2 -11.84 10.51 9.49
CA ASN A 2 -11.17 11.17 8.36
C ASN A 2 -10.53 10.13 7.45
N TYR A 3 -11.27 9.63 6.46
CA TYR A 3 -10.79 8.61 5.54
C TYR A 3 -9.63 9.11 4.67
N GLN A 4 -9.64 10.38 4.30
CA GLN A 4 -8.56 10.95 3.49
C GLN A 4 -7.23 10.97 4.27
N ALA A 5 -7.26 11.29 5.55
CA ALA A 5 -6.06 11.26 6.38
C ALA A 5 -5.52 9.84 6.54
N ILE A 6 -6.41 8.86 6.69
CA ILE A 6 -6.01 7.45 6.76
C ILE A 6 -5.34 7.02 5.46
N ARG A 7 -5.97 7.35 4.33
CA ARG A 7 -5.42 7.05 3.01
C ARG A 7 -4.05 7.72 2.82
N ALA A 8 -3.94 8.99 3.14
CA ALA A 8 -2.68 9.72 3.01
C ALA A 8 -1.55 9.13 3.87
N ALA A 9 -1.87 8.66 5.08
CA ALA A 9 -0.89 8.03 5.95
C ALA A 9 -0.33 6.72 5.38
N LEU A 10 -1.12 6.01 4.59
CA LEU A 10 -0.68 4.78 3.92
C LEU A 10 0.02 5.08 2.59
N GLU A 11 -0.51 5.99 1.80
CA GLU A 11 -0.04 6.26 0.44
C GLU A 11 1.23 7.13 0.40
N ASN A 12 1.29 8.19 1.19
CA ASN A 12 2.39 9.15 1.09
C ASN A 12 3.77 8.56 1.40
N PRO A 13 3.96 7.75 2.45
CA PRO A 13 5.25 7.12 2.68
C PRO A 13 5.69 6.18 1.55
N LEU A 14 4.74 5.43 0.99
CA LEU A 14 5.01 4.54 -0.14
C LEU A 14 5.37 5.32 -1.40
N LEU A 15 4.63 6.39 -1.70
CA LEU A 15 4.93 7.25 -2.83
C LEU A 15 6.33 7.86 -2.70
N THR A 16 6.67 8.37 -1.53
CA THR A 16 7.99 8.96 -1.26
C THR A 16 9.10 7.94 -1.46
N ALA A 17 8.93 6.72 -0.94
CA ALA A 17 9.93 5.67 -1.04
C ALA A 17 10.20 5.28 -2.50
N PHE A 18 9.15 5.08 -3.30
CA PHE A 18 9.33 4.70 -4.70
C PHE A 18 9.83 5.85 -5.57
N ASN A 19 9.43 7.09 -5.27
CA ASN A 19 9.95 8.26 -5.98
C ASN A 19 11.42 8.56 -5.68
N SER A 20 11.92 8.10 -4.55
CA SER A 20 13.32 8.29 -4.16
C SER A 20 14.27 7.30 -4.82
N LEU A 21 13.76 6.28 -5.48
CA LEU A 21 14.57 5.31 -6.20
C LEU A 21 15.16 5.94 -7.45
N VAL A 22 16.29 5.42 -7.90
CA VAL A 22 16.97 5.87 -9.11
C VAL A 22 17.11 4.68 -10.09
N PRO A 23 16.33 4.67 -11.19
CA PRO A 23 15.27 5.62 -11.55
C PRO A 23 14.03 5.48 -10.67
N ALA A 24 13.25 6.55 -10.56
CA ALA A 24 12.01 6.54 -9.81
C ALA A 24 11.00 5.56 -10.43
N VAL A 25 10.25 4.88 -9.55
CA VAL A 25 9.23 3.92 -9.99
C VAL A 25 7.85 4.58 -9.85
N PRO A 26 7.06 4.67 -10.93
CA PRO A 26 5.72 5.26 -10.86
C PRO A 26 4.80 4.49 -9.94
N VAL A 27 3.98 5.21 -9.17
CA VAL A 27 2.99 4.64 -8.26
C VAL A 27 1.60 5.10 -8.65
N PHE A 28 0.68 4.16 -8.80
CA PHE A 28 -0.71 4.44 -9.14
C PHE A 28 -1.62 4.01 -7.99
N PHE A 29 -2.48 4.93 -7.58
CA PHE A 29 -3.43 4.70 -6.49
C PHE A 29 -4.81 4.33 -7.03
N ASP A 30 -5.78 4.14 -6.12
CA ASP A 30 -7.16 3.88 -6.48
C ASP A 30 -7.73 4.97 -7.39
N ASN A 31 -8.59 4.55 -8.30
CA ASN A 31 -9.28 5.43 -9.25
C ASN A 31 -8.33 6.15 -10.22
N ILE A 32 -7.12 5.65 -10.37
CA ILE A 32 -6.17 6.13 -11.37
C ILE A 32 -5.86 4.98 -12.31
N THR A 33 -5.99 5.23 -13.61
CA THR A 33 -5.65 4.23 -14.61
C THR A 33 -4.14 4.12 -14.75
N ALA A 34 -3.62 2.92 -14.47
CA ALA A 34 -2.20 2.64 -14.70
C ALA A 34 -2.00 2.30 -16.16
N VAL A 35 -1.27 3.16 -16.87
CA VAL A 35 -0.94 2.94 -18.28
C VAL A 35 0.57 2.91 -18.41
N PRO A 36 1.18 1.72 -18.46
CA PRO A 36 2.63 1.63 -18.68
C PRO A 36 2.98 2.10 -20.10
N ALA A 37 4.11 2.80 -20.21
CA ALA A 37 4.57 3.29 -21.51
C ALA A 37 4.91 2.14 -22.48
N ASN A 38 5.37 1.02 -21.94
CA ASN A 38 5.67 -0.21 -22.69
C ASN A 38 5.74 -1.39 -21.72
N THR A 39 6.00 -2.60 -22.26
CA THR A 39 6.04 -3.82 -21.46
C THR A 39 7.24 -3.93 -20.52
N THR A 40 8.23 -3.04 -20.65
CA THR A 40 9.41 -3.01 -19.78
C THR A 40 9.30 -1.98 -18.68
N THR A 41 8.25 -1.15 -18.68
CA THR A 41 8.06 -0.11 -17.68
C THR A 41 7.61 -0.73 -16.36
N GLU A 42 8.41 -0.51 -15.32
CA GLU A 42 8.06 -0.92 -13.97
C GLU A 42 7.06 0.08 -13.38
N TYR A 43 6.11 -0.42 -12.62
CA TYR A 43 5.22 0.44 -11.84
C TYR A 43 4.65 -0.30 -10.64
N VAL A 44 4.08 0.47 -9.71
CA VAL A 44 3.47 -0.03 -8.49
C VAL A 44 2.01 0.41 -8.47
N ARG A 45 1.13 -0.49 -8.09
CA ARG A 45 -0.28 -0.17 -7.89
C ARG A 45 -0.66 -0.43 -6.44
N ILE A 46 -1.29 0.55 -5.82
CA ILE A 46 -1.71 0.50 -4.43
C ILE A 46 -3.21 0.64 -4.36
N ASN A 47 -3.85 -0.32 -3.69
CA ASN A 47 -5.29 -0.31 -3.45
C ASN A 47 -5.54 -0.35 -1.95
N ILE A 48 -6.43 0.51 -1.47
CA ILE A 48 -6.84 0.56 -0.08
C ILE A 48 -8.33 0.31 -0.02
N THR A 49 -8.73 -0.68 0.77
CA THR A 49 -10.14 -0.97 1.00
C THR A 49 -10.50 -0.64 2.44
N PHE A 50 -11.68 -0.05 2.63
CA PHE A 50 -12.26 0.22 3.93
C PHE A 50 -13.30 -0.85 4.21
N GLY A 51 -13.12 -1.59 5.31
CA GLY A 51 -14.03 -2.65 5.68
C GLY A 51 -15.15 -2.16 6.60
N ILE A 52 -14.81 -1.84 7.83
CA ILE A 52 -15.77 -1.46 8.85
C ILE A 52 -15.31 -0.17 9.53
N THR A 53 -16.26 0.75 9.72
CA THR A 53 -16.10 1.90 10.59
C THR A 53 -17.14 1.78 11.71
N ASN A 54 -16.73 1.82 12.96
CA ASN A 54 -17.66 1.75 14.06
C ASN A 54 -17.31 2.71 15.20
N GLU A 55 -18.34 3.09 15.94
CA GLU A 55 -18.21 3.80 17.20
C GLU A 55 -18.40 2.78 18.30
N PRO A 56 -17.39 2.54 19.16
CA PRO A 56 -17.49 1.51 20.20
C PRO A 56 -18.62 1.74 21.21
N THR A 57 -18.95 3.02 21.49
CA THR A 57 -20.07 3.39 22.36
C THR A 57 -20.76 4.64 21.82
N LEU A 58 -22.02 4.80 22.17
CA LEU A 58 -22.85 5.96 21.76
C LEU A 58 -22.31 7.30 22.25
N SER A 59 -21.58 7.30 23.36
CA SER A 59 -21.02 8.51 23.97
C SER A 59 -19.51 8.61 23.77
N SER A 60 -18.91 7.72 23.00
CA SER A 60 -17.48 7.72 22.77
C SER A 60 -17.08 8.79 21.78
N SER A 61 -15.97 9.47 22.06
CA SER A 61 -15.29 10.32 21.09
C SER A 61 -14.26 9.55 20.25
N VAL A 62 -14.29 8.23 20.28
CA VAL A 62 -13.35 7.36 19.59
C VAL A 62 -14.07 6.58 18.51
N ASP A 63 -13.59 6.73 17.28
CA ASP A 63 -14.07 5.95 16.13
C ASP A 63 -12.97 4.99 15.70
N ASN A 64 -13.35 3.78 15.31
CA ASN A 64 -12.42 2.79 14.77
C ASN A 64 -12.78 2.45 13.34
N ALA A 65 -11.76 2.30 12.51
CA ALA A 65 -11.91 1.80 11.15
C ALA A 65 -10.88 0.72 10.90
N ARG A 66 -11.22 -0.22 10.05
CA ARG A 66 -10.30 -1.26 9.61
C ARG A 66 -10.51 -1.56 8.14
N GLY A 67 -9.48 -2.06 7.51
CA GLY A 67 -9.53 -2.41 6.11
C GLY A 67 -8.29 -3.16 5.68
N ALA A 68 -8.03 -3.15 4.40
CA ALA A 68 -6.88 -3.81 3.81
C ALA A 68 -6.10 -2.86 2.90
N LEU A 69 -4.81 -3.10 2.82
CA LEU A 69 -3.89 -2.44 1.90
C LEU A 69 -3.30 -3.51 1.01
N ILE A 70 -3.39 -3.33 -0.29
CA ILE A 70 -2.87 -4.25 -1.28
C ILE A 70 -1.84 -3.51 -2.13
N ILE A 71 -0.64 -4.08 -2.23
CA ILE A 71 0.44 -3.53 -3.05
C ILE A 71 0.80 -4.55 -4.10
N ARG A 72 0.71 -4.14 -5.35
CA ARG A 72 1.12 -4.94 -6.51
C ARG A 72 2.28 -4.26 -7.21
N ILE A 73 3.31 -5.02 -7.50
CA ILE A 73 4.50 -4.51 -8.18
C ILE A 73 4.65 -5.22 -9.51
N PHE A 74 4.72 -4.42 -10.57
CA PHE A 74 4.78 -4.87 -11.95
C PHE A 74 6.18 -4.63 -12.48
N THR A 75 6.85 -5.71 -12.88
CA THR A 75 8.20 -5.65 -13.47
C THR A 75 8.22 -6.35 -14.82
N GLU A 76 9.31 -6.20 -15.56
CA GLU A 76 9.45 -6.81 -16.87
C GLU A 76 9.37 -8.33 -16.79
N LYS A 77 8.49 -8.91 -17.60
CA LYS A 77 8.36 -10.36 -17.72
C LYS A 77 9.60 -10.96 -18.38
N GLY A 78 10.03 -12.10 -17.85
CA GLY A 78 11.18 -12.81 -18.41
C GLY A 78 12.54 -12.43 -17.84
N ARG A 79 12.60 -11.46 -16.91
CA ARG A 79 13.83 -11.01 -16.25
C ARG A 79 14.08 -11.64 -14.90
N GLY A 80 13.25 -12.61 -14.51
CA GLY A 80 13.34 -13.25 -13.21
C GLY A 80 12.72 -12.41 -12.08
N PRO A 81 12.71 -12.94 -10.85
CA PRO A 81 11.98 -12.30 -9.74
C PRO A 81 12.79 -11.26 -8.96
N ALA A 82 14.10 -11.15 -9.16
CA ALA A 82 14.97 -10.37 -8.27
C ALA A 82 14.57 -8.89 -8.17
N ARG A 83 14.28 -8.25 -9.31
CA ARG A 83 13.89 -6.84 -9.33
C ARG A 83 12.56 -6.62 -8.60
N ASN A 84 11.60 -7.51 -8.83
CA ASN A 84 10.29 -7.45 -8.19
C ASN A 84 10.45 -7.60 -6.68
N GLN A 85 11.24 -8.56 -6.23
CA GLN A 85 11.50 -8.78 -4.80
C GLN A 85 12.21 -7.58 -4.15
N THR A 86 13.12 -6.92 -4.86
CA THR A 86 13.77 -5.70 -4.37
C THR A 86 12.76 -4.60 -4.12
N LEU A 87 11.84 -4.40 -5.04
CA LEU A 87 10.78 -3.39 -4.90
C LEU A 87 9.79 -3.77 -3.78
N LEU A 88 9.46 -5.06 -3.66
CA LEU A 88 8.63 -5.54 -2.56
C LEU A 88 9.30 -5.29 -1.20
N THR A 89 10.60 -5.52 -1.11
CA THR A 89 11.35 -5.23 0.12
C THR A 89 11.27 -3.75 0.49
N THR A 90 11.36 -2.86 -0.49
CA THR A 90 11.17 -1.42 -0.27
C THR A 90 9.79 -1.14 0.32
N ALA A 91 8.75 -1.74 -0.23
CA ALA A 91 7.38 -1.58 0.29
C ALA A 91 7.25 -2.12 1.72
N VAL A 92 7.76 -3.30 1.99
CA VAL A 92 7.70 -3.92 3.32
C VAL A 92 8.42 -3.06 4.36
N ASN A 93 9.58 -2.52 4.02
CA ASN A 93 10.32 -1.65 4.93
C ASN A 93 9.52 -0.39 5.30
N VAL A 94 8.81 0.19 4.34
CA VAL A 94 7.92 1.32 4.61
C VAL A 94 6.80 0.92 5.55
N LEU A 95 6.15 -0.22 5.32
CA LEU A 95 5.05 -0.69 6.15
C LEU A 95 5.50 -0.98 7.59
N GLU A 96 6.67 -1.59 7.76
CA GLU A 96 7.24 -1.83 9.09
C GLU A 96 7.53 -0.53 9.83
N SER A 97 8.06 0.47 9.11
CA SER A 97 8.32 1.80 9.67
C SER A 97 7.02 2.49 10.11
N LEU A 98 5.93 2.31 9.37
CA LEU A 98 4.64 2.91 9.70
C LEU A 98 4.10 2.45 11.06
N ASN A 99 4.32 1.20 11.44
CA ASN A 99 3.87 0.69 12.73
C ASN A 99 4.52 1.40 13.92
N ASN A 100 5.67 2.00 13.70
CA ASN A 100 6.41 2.69 14.76
C ASN A 100 6.07 4.18 14.86
N THR A 101 5.59 4.79 13.76
CA THR A 101 5.46 6.24 13.67
C THR A 101 4.13 6.75 13.13
N ALA A 102 3.21 5.86 12.76
CA ALA A 102 2.01 6.25 12.02
C ALA A 102 1.00 7.03 12.85
N LYS A 103 0.97 8.33 12.65
CA LYS A 103 -0.08 9.23 13.09
C LYS A 103 -0.55 10.04 11.89
N PRO A 104 -1.56 9.55 11.14
CA PRO A 104 -1.98 10.23 9.91
C PRO A 104 -2.55 11.63 10.13
N ALA A 105 -3.02 11.90 11.34
CA ALA A 105 -3.46 13.22 11.76
C ALA A 105 -3.41 13.32 13.28
N THR A 106 -3.52 14.52 13.81
CA THR A 106 -3.59 14.71 15.27
C THR A 106 -4.79 13.93 15.82
N GLY A 107 -4.54 13.10 16.81
CA GLY A 107 -5.58 12.25 17.40
C GLY A 107 -5.93 11.01 16.59
N THR A 108 -5.22 10.72 15.52
CA THR A 108 -5.43 9.52 14.72
C THR A 108 -4.24 8.58 14.89
N PHE A 109 -4.52 7.33 15.22
CA PHE A 109 -3.52 6.28 15.40
C PHE A 109 -3.77 5.16 14.42
N MET A 110 -2.72 4.59 13.88
CA MET A 110 -2.79 3.52 12.90
C MET A 110 -1.86 2.37 13.26
N ARG A 111 -2.32 1.16 13.02
CA ARG A 111 -1.52 -0.06 13.13
C ARG A 111 -1.76 -0.92 11.90
N LEU A 112 -0.70 -1.52 11.43
CA LEU A 112 -0.75 -2.53 10.37
C LEU A 112 -0.60 -3.91 11.00
N GLY A 113 -1.33 -4.88 10.45
CA GLY A 113 -1.23 -6.27 10.86
C GLY A 113 -0.10 -7.01 10.16
N GLU A 114 -0.23 -8.33 10.10
CA GLU A 114 0.72 -9.16 9.40
C GLU A 114 0.72 -8.86 7.91
N ILE A 115 1.89 -8.94 7.30
CA ILE A 115 2.04 -8.82 5.86
C ILE A 115 1.92 -10.21 5.25
N ASN A 116 0.93 -10.39 4.39
CA ASN A 116 0.71 -11.63 3.67
C ASN A 116 1.43 -11.60 2.33
N GLY A 117 2.08 -12.69 1.98
CA GLY A 117 2.85 -12.80 0.77
C GLY A 117 4.35 -12.70 1.04
N PRO A 118 5.16 -12.41 0.03
CA PRO A 118 4.74 -12.08 -1.33
C PRO A 118 4.25 -13.27 -2.14
N THR A 119 3.28 -13.01 -3.01
CA THR A 119 2.85 -13.96 -4.03
C THR A 119 3.22 -13.41 -5.40
N PHE A 120 3.62 -14.29 -6.30
CA PHE A 120 4.06 -13.90 -7.63
C PHE A 120 3.19 -14.56 -8.68
N SER A 121 2.87 -13.83 -9.73
CA SER A 121 2.15 -14.36 -10.87
C SER A 121 2.77 -13.89 -12.17
N SER A 122 2.81 -14.79 -13.14
CA SER A 122 3.22 -14.51 -14.50
C SER A 122 2.33 -15.36 -15.40
N THR A 123 1.38 -14.72 -16.08
CA THR A 123 0.57 -15.40 -17.08
C THR A 123 1.16 -15.11 -18.45
N ASP A 124 0.94 -16.03 -19.41
CA ASP A 124 1.46 -15.84 -20.76
C ASP A 124 0.87 -14.61 -21.45
N GLU A 125 -0.31 -14.19 -21.04
CA GLU A 125 -0.99 -13.02 -21.60
C GLU A 125 -0.62 -11.71 -20.93
N ALA A 126 -0.04 -11.74 -19.74
CA ALA A 126 0.34 -10.54 -19.02
C ALA A 126 1.69 -10.02 -19.51
N PRO A 127 1.81 -8.70 -19.80
CA PRO A 127 3.08 -8.13 -20.22
C PRO A 127 4.08 -7.98 -19.08
N HIS A 128 3.65 -8.14 -17.83
CA HIS A 128 4.47 -7.94 -16.64
C HIS A 128 4.47 -9.17 -15.73
N PHE A 129 5.56 -9.30 -14.98
CA PHE A 129 5.64 -10.19 -13.82
C PHE A 129 5.13 -9.41 -12.61
N VAL A 130 4.18 -9.98 -11.87
CA VAL A 130 3.48 -9.29 -10.79
C VAL A 130 3.80 -9.92 -9.45
N GLY A 131 4.31 -9.10 -8.53
CA GLY A 131 4.45 -9.46 -7.12
C GLY A 131 3.38 -8.75 -6.30
N ARG A 132 2.81 -9.45 -5.33
CA ARG A 132 1.75 -8.91 -4.49
C ARG A 132 2.03 -9.16 -3.02
N ILE A 133 1.80 -8.15 -2.21
CA ILE A 133 1.67 -8.26 -0.76
C ILE A 133 0.38 -7.59 -0.32
N ASP A 134 -0.18 -8.03 0.79
CA ASP A 134 -1.31 -7.37 1.42
C ASP A 134 -1.18 -7.38 2.92
N THR A 135 -1.81 -6.42 3.57
CA THR A 135 -1.86 -6.31 5.02
C THR A 135 -3.17 -5.68 5.45
N GLY A 136 -3.65 -6.06 6.62
CA GLY A 136 -4.76 -5.37 7.25
C GLY A 136 -4.27 -4.12 7.98
N TRP A 137 -5.11 -3.10 8.06
CA TRP A 137 -4.84 -1.92 8.86
C TRP A 137 -6.01 -1.62 9.79
N VAL A 138 -5.69 -1.03 10.93
CA VAL A 138 -6.67 -0.54 11.91
C VAL A 138 -6.31 0.90 12.22
N ALA A 139 -7.31 1.78 12.18
CA ALA A 139 -7.15 3.18 12.54
C ALA A 139 -8.10 3.53 13.66
N THR A 140 -7.61 4.29 14.63
CA THR A 140 -8.40 4.82 15.74
C THR A 140 -8.33 6.34 15.69
N VAL A 141 -9.48 6.97 15.65
CA VAL A 141 -9.63 8.43 15.57
C VAL A 141 -10.28 8.95 16.82
N LEU A 142 -9.65 9.92 17.45
CA LEU A 142 -10.22 10.68 18.57
C LEU A 142 -10.96 11.88 18.00
N THR A 143 -12.26 11.94 18.23
CA THR A 143 -13.11 13.03 17.73
C THR A 143 -13.48 14.04 18.81
#